data_ee5f97deb297c46bf4f3ff713337eb1d
#
_entry.id   ee5f97deb297c46bf4f3ff713337eb1d
#
_cell.length_a   1.000
_cell.length_b   1.000
_cell.length_c   1.000
_cell.angle_alpha   90.00
_cell.angle_beta   90.00
_cell.angle_gamma   90.00
#
_symmetry.space_group_name_H-M   'P 1'
#
loop_
_entity.id
_entity.type
_entity.pdbx_description
1 polymer ?
#
loop_
_entity_poly.entity_id
_entity_poly.type
_entity_poly.pdbx_seq_one_letter_code
_entity_poly.pdbx_strand_id
1 'polypeptide(L)'
;FLGGFWKVCRVFRKDVFTLRRMNKVMKKYNDDNYIYLLKEKNKFNEYFHNFVHRDWIYSGDIDKSEFREFLHKHNEVIIKPDDTSEGKGIRKVLSTSILQDFEKNFNAYKLNKCIIEEVAQNHSDLSFGGKALNTIRIYSFMDSKGSPHILKAILRCGTRDNIVDNFHGGGVGYEIDLETGIVISTGRAWKQENIIIHPGTKLCIIGRCIPEWENVKYQCLEAAKLIPQCRY
;
A
#
# COMPACT_ATOMS: atom_id res chain seq x y z
N PHE A 1 9.68 -3.94 -21.65
CA PHE A 1 8.97 -2.71 -21.26
C PHE A 1 9.75 -1.43 -21.54
N LEU A 2 11.06 -1.49 -21.61
CA LEU A 2 11.92 -0.33 -21.92
C LEU A 2 12.00 -0.01 -23.42
N GLY A 3 11.73 -0.97 -24.31
CA GLY A 3 11.92 -0.79 -25.75
C GLY A 3 10.88 0.13 -26.42
N GLY A 4 9.61 0.06 -26.04
CA GLY A 4 8.55 0.91 -26.58
C GLY A 4 8.57 2.33 -26.00
N PHE A 5 8.87 2.45 -24.73
CA PHE A 5 8.98 3.70 -24.01
C PHE A 5 10.16 4.56 -24.52
N TRP A 6 11.25 3.93 -24.94
CA TRP A 6 12.42 4.62 -25.50
C TRP A 6 12.16 5.30 -26.86
N LYS A 7 11.27 4.76 -27.68
CA LYS A 7 10.92 5.37 -28.99
C LYS A 7 10.04 6.62 -28.83
N VAL A 8 9.09 6.60 -27.89
CA VAL A 8 8.18 7.73 -27.64
C VAL A 8 8.85 8.84 -26.83
N CYS A 9 9.76 8.51 -25.91
CA CYS A 9 10.34 9.47 -24.95
C CYS A 9 11.55 10.26 -25.43
N ARG A 10 12.03 10.10 -26.68
CA ARG A 10 13.16 10.91 -27.16
C ARG A 10 12.85 12.41 -27.20
N VAL A 11 11.58 12.76 -27.44
CA VAL A 11 11.10 14.15 -27.51
C VAL A 11 10.73 14.71 -26.11
N PHE A 12 10.22 13.90 -25.21
CA PHE A 12 9.66 14.33 -23.90
C PHE A 12 10.51 13.93 -22.69
N ARG A 13 11.78 13.59 -22.87
CA ARG A 13 12.65 13.12 -21.78
C ARG A 13 12.81 14.10 -20.62
N LYS A 14 12.60 15.39 -20.88
CA LYS A 14 12.71 16.46 -19.87
C LYS A 14 11.48 16.45 -18.94
N ASP A 15 10.34 16.03 -19.44
CA ASP A 15 9.05 16.12 -18.76
C ASP A 15 8.63 14.81 -18.04
N VAL A 16 9.42 13.74 -18.21
CA VAL A 16 9.14 12.45 -17.58
C VAL A 16 9.94 12.25 -16.30
N PHE A 17 9.24 12.01 -15.21
CA PHE A 17 9.84 11.65 -13.91
C PHE A 17 10.20 10.17 -13.90
N THR A 18 11.40 9.84 -14.43
CA THR A 18 11.87 8.47 -14.54
C THR A 18 12.27 7.89 -13.18
N LEU A 19 12.28 6.55 -13.04
CA LEU A 19 12.76 5.85 -11.83
C LEU A 19 14.16 6.34 -11.42
N ARG A 20 15.07 6.57 -12.39
CA ARG A 20 16.41 7.11 -12.10
C ARG A 20 16.35 8.52 -11.48
N ARG A 21 15.43 9.38 -11.95
CA ARG A 21 15.23 10.72 -11.37
C ARG A 21 14.62 10.61 -9.98
N MET A 22 13.61 9.75 -9.81
CA MET A 22 13.00 9.48 -8.53
C MET A 22 14.04 9.02 -7.50
N ASN A 23 14.87 8.03 -7.84
CA ASN A 23 15.94 7.55 -6.95
C ASN A 23 16.95 8.64 -6.57
N LYS A 24 17.28 9.55 -7.52
CA LYS A 24 18.13 10.70 -7.23
C LYS A 24 17.47 11.68 -6.25
N VAL A 25 16.17 11.94 -6.41
CA VAL A 25 15.40 12.80 -5.51
C VAL A 25 15.33 12.17 -4.12
N MET A 26 14.96 10.90 -4.03
CA MET A 26 14.91 10.17 -2.75
C MET A 26 16.27 10.23 -2.03
N LYS A 27 17.37 9.90 -2.72
CA LYS A 27 18.72 9.95 -2.14
C LYS A 27 19.15 11.35 -1.72
N LYS A 28 18.65 12.40 -2.36
CA LYS A 28 19.00 13.79 -2.03
C LYS A 28 18.21 14.35 -0.85
N TYR A 29 16.95 13.94 -0.71
CA TYR A 29 15.99 14.57 0.18
C TYR A 29 15.53 13.70 1.34
N ASN A 30 15.85 12.40 1.33
CA ASN A 30 15.58 11.49 2.42
C ASN A 30 16.87 11.17 3.16
N ASP A 31 16.80 11.16 4.49
CA ASP A 31 17.89 10.73 5.34
C ASP A 31 17.87 9.21 5.47
N ASP A 32 18.96 8.56 5.06
CA ASP A 32 19.09 7.10 5.09
C ASP A 32 18.95 6.54 6.51
N ASN A 33 19.26 7.32 7.56
CA ASN A 33 19.11 6.90 8.96
C ASN A 33 17.65 6.73 9.39
N TYR A 34 16.69 7.24 8.65
CA TYR A 34 15.25 7.16 8.94
C TYR A 34 14.47 6.26 7.98
N ILE A 35 15.11 5.81 6.88
CA ILE A 35 14.42 5.00 5.85
C ILE A 35 13.93 3.66 6.40
N TYR A 36 14.57 3.10 7.43
CA TYR A 36 14.11 1.85 8.06
C TYR A 36 12.67 1.97 8.61
N LEU A 37 12.28 3.14 9.12
CA LEU A 37 10.91 3.41 9.58
C LEU A 37 9.85 3.26 8.48
N LEU A 38 10.25 3.39 7.22
CA LEU A 38 9.36 3.23 6.06
C LEU A 38 9.48 1.85 5.40
N LYS A 39 10.53 1.07 5.70
CA LYS A 39 10.81 -0.22 5.09
C LYS A 39 10.38 -1.39 5.96
N GLU A 40 10.69 -1.34 7.24
CA GLU A 40 10.35 -2.37 8.22
C GLU A 40 8.92 -2.16 8.70
N LYS A 41 8.03 -3.10 8.41
CA LYS A 41 6.59 -2.94 8.67
C LYS A 41 6.26 -2.83 10.16
N ASN A 42 7.01 -3.55 11.03
CA ASN A 42 6.85 -3.44 12.46
C ASN A 42 7.19 -2.02 12.93
N LYS A 43 8.34 -1.47 12.50
CA LYS A 43 8.76 -0.11 12.83
C LYS A 43 7.82 0.95 12.26
N PHE A 44 7.33 0.72 11.05
CA PHE A 44 6.30 1.57 10.45
C PHE A 44 5.03 1.60 11.30
N ASN A 45 4.49 0.44 11.67
CA ASN A 45 3.26 0.36 12.45
C ASN A 45 3.43 0.95 13.87
N GLU A 46 4.59 0.74 14.52
CA GLU A 46 4.92 1.36 15.81
C GLU A 46 5.00 2.89 15.70
N TYR A 47 5.74 3.38 14.72
CA TYR A 47 6.00 4.82 14.57
C TYR A 47 4.75 5.59 14.14
N PHE A 48 3.98 5.01 13.22
CA PHE A 48 2.74 5.60 12.69
C PHE A 48 1.47 5.06 13.37
N HIS A 49 1.55 4.60 14.61
CA HIS A 49 0.44 3.93 15.32
C HIS A 49 -0.87 4.71 15.30
N ASN A 50 -0.82 6.05 15.36
CA ASN A 50 -2.01 6.92 15.28
C ASN A 50 -2.71 6.89 13.91
N PHE A 51 -2.06 6.36 12.87
CA PHE A 51 -2.57 6.24 11.51
C PHE A 51 -2.83 4.78 11.10
N VAL A 52 -2.47 3.83 11.96
CA VAL A 52 -2.72 2.40 11.76
C VAL A 52 -3.94 2.00 12.56
N HIS A 53 -5.12 2.07 11.93
CA HIS A 53 -6.40 1.84 12.60
C HIS A 53 -6.88 0.38 12.58
N ARG A 54 -6.00 -0.56 12.28
CA ARG A 54 -6.26 -1.99 12.32
C ARG A 54 -5.47 -2.67 13.42
N ASP A 55 -6.00 -3.76 13.95
CA ASP A 55 -5.27 -4.60 14.89
C ASP A 55 -4.09 -5.29 14.19
N TRP A 56 -2.97 -5.33 14.86
CA TRP A 56 -1.79 -6.03 14.36
C TRP A 56 -0.88 -6.47 15.49
N ILE A 57 -0.08 -7.49 15.22
CA ILE A 57 0.97 -8.00 16.09
C ILE A 57 2.24 -8.29 15.29
N TYR A 58 3.37 -8.22 15.96
CA TYR A 58 4.67 -8.62 15.39
C TYR A 58 5.13 -9.94 15.99
N SER A 59 5.27 -10.96 15.15
CA SER A 59 5.59 -12.30 15.61
C SER A 59 6.99 -12.44 16.20
N GLY A 60 7.91 -11.50 15.93
CA GLY A 60 9.27 -11.51 16.49
C GLY A 60 9.30 -11.37 18.02
N ASP A 61 8.40 -10.55 18.57
CA ASP A 61 8.41 -10.16 19.99
C ASP A 61 7.25 -10.75 20.80
N ILE A 62 6.16 -11.18 20.13
CA ILE A 62 4.95 -11.65 20.78
C ILE A 62 5.17 -12.97 21.53
N ASP A 63 4.47 -13.15 22.63
CA ASP A 63 4.37 -14.45 23.32
C ASP A 63 3.21 -15.31 22.79
N LYS A 64 3.16 -16.57 23.25
CA LYS A 64 2.14 -17.54 22.80
C LYS A 64 0.74 -17.20 23.26
N SER A 65 0.58 -16.56 24.43
CA SER A 65 -0.72 -16.18 24.98
C SER A 65 -1.33 -15.05 24.17
N GLU A 66 -0.58 -14.00 23.95
CA GLU A 66 -0.98 -12.85 23.12
C GLU A 66 -1.31 -13.27 21.69
N PHE A 67 -0.49 -14.19 21.12
CA PHE A 67 -0.78 -14.69 19.78
C PHE A 67 -2.09 -15.48 19.71
N ARG A 68 -2.38 -16.33 20.70
CA ARG A 68 -3.66 -17.04 20.77
C ARG A 68 -4.84 -16.08 20.92
N GLU A 69 -4.71 -15.09 21.78
CA GLU A 69 -5.75 -14.08 22.00
C GLU A 69 -6.05 -13.32 20.69
N PHE A 70 -5.03 -12.90 19.99
CA PHE A 70 -5.18 -12.25 18.68
C PHE A 70 -5.92 -13.13 17.67
N LEU A 71 -5.56 -14.43 17.59
CA LEU A 71 -6.20 -15.38 16.68
C LEU A 71 -7.65 -15.68 17.06
N HIS A 72 -8.00 -15.65 18.36
CA HIS A 72 -9.39 -15.83 18.79
C HIS A 72 -10.24 -14.58 18.51
N LYS A 73 -9.63 -13.39 18.52
CA LYS A 73 -10.31 -12.13 18.21
C LYS A 73 -10.66 -12.01 16.71
N HIS A 74 -9.84 -12.57 15.82
CA HIS A 74 -9.97 -12.42 14.38
C HIS A 74 -10.17 -13.77 13.68
N ASN A 75 -11.29 -13.95 12.97
CA ASN A 75 -11.58 -15.19 12.22
C ASN A 75 -10.56 -15.46 11.08
N GLU A 76 -10.08 -14.41 10.45
CA GLU A 76 -9.09 -14.43 9.38
C GLU A 76 -8.04 -13.36 9.65
N VAL A 77 -6.80 -13.65 9.26
CA VAL A 77 -5.67 -12.72 9.40
C VAL A 77 -4.88 -12.61 8.11
N ILE A 78 -4.23 -11.47 7.92
CA ILE A 78 -3.23 -11.25 6.88
C ILE A 78 -1.84 -11.42 7.48
N ILE A 79 -1.04 -12.28 6.89
CA ILE A 79 0.35 -12.51 7.29
C ILE A 79 1.26 -11.88 6.25
N LYS A 80 2.17 -11.02 6.70
CA LYS A 80 3.13 -10.28 5.86
C LYS A 80 4.54 -10.49 6.44
N PRO A 81 5.48 -11.07 5.71
CA PRO A 81 6.89 -11.05 6.13
C PRO A 81 7.38 -9.59 6.29
N ASP A 82 8.14 -9.31 7.35
CA ASP A 82 8.49 -7.93 7.71
C ASP A 82 9.43 -7.28 6.69
N ASP A 83 10.37 -8.05 6.14
CA ASP A 83 11.43 -7.59 5.25
C ASP A 83 11.09 -7.63 3.75
N THR A 84 9.86 -8.02 3.37
CA THR A 84 9.46 -8.15 1.97
C THR A 84 8.70 -6.92 1.46
N SER A 85 8.80 -6.69 0.14
CA SER A 85 8.07 -5.62 -0.57
C SER A 85 7.23 -6.18 -1.71
N GLU A 86 6.47 -5.33 -2.40
CA GLU A 86 5.69 -5.67 -3.60
C GLU A 86 4.61 -6.75 -3.39
N GLY A 87 4.14 -6.93 -2.14
CA GLY A 87 3.12 -7.95 -1.84
C GLY A 87 3.64 -9.38 -1.80
N LYS A 88 4.96 -9.60 -1.88
CA LYS A 88 5.57 -10.93 -1.83
C LYS A 88 5.36 -11.56 -0.45
N GLY A 89 4.87 -12.81 -0.45
CA GLY A 89 4.66 -13.58 0.77
C GLY A 89 3.44 -13.18 1.59
N ILE A 90 2.61 -12.23 1.12
CA ILE A 90 1.35 -11.89 1.77
C ILE A 90 0.38 -13.07 1.63
N ARG A 91 -0.19 -13.48 2.75
CA ARG A 91 -1.18 -14.57 2.79
C ARG A 91 -2.36 -14.18 3.66
N LYS A 92 -3.55 -14.51 3.23
CA LYS A 92 -4.78 -14.48 4.01
C LYS A 92 -5.04 -15.88 4.53
N VAL A 93 -5.21 -16.05 5.83
CA VAL A 93 -5.28 -17.35 6.51
C VAL A 93 -6.40 -17.33 7.53
N LEU A 94 -7.15 -18.44 7.62
CA LEU A 94 -8.12 -18.67 8.70
C LEU A 94 -7.37 -18.87 10.03
N SER A 95 -7.77 -18.14 11.06
CA SER A 95 -7.17 -18.28 12.41
C SER A 95 -7.31 -19.69 12.97
N THR A 96 -8.41 -20.37 12.67
CA THR A 96 -8.63 -21.78 13.05
C THR A 96 -7.57 -22.70 12.47
N SER A 97 -7.11 -22.47 11.22
CA SER A 97 -6.06 -23.27 10.61
C SER A 97 -4.69 -23.05 11.28
N ILE A 98 -4.44 -21.85 11.80
CA ILE A 98 -3.22 -21.58 12.57
C ILE A 98 -3.29 -22.26 13.94
N LEU A 99 -4.47 -22.20 14.57
CA LEU A 99 -4.71 -22.80 15.91
C LEU A 99 -4.64 -24.34 15.90
N GLN A 100 -5.02 -25.00 14.81
CA GLN A 100 -4.92 -26.46 14.66
C GLN A 100 -3.51 -26.98 14.87
N ASP A 101 -2.50 -26.30 14.28
CA ASP A 101 -1.09 -26.63 14.41
C ASP A 101 -0.32 -25.48 15.10
N PHE A 102 -0.84 -25.01 16.24
CA PHE A 102 -0.41 -23.76 16.85
C PHE A 102 1.09 -23.67 17.11
N GLU A 103 1.70 -24.68 17.74
CA GLU A 103 3.12 -24.65 18.10
C GLU A 103 4.02 -24.55 16.87
N LYS A 104 3.70 -25.33 15.84
CA LYS A 104 4.41 -25.30 14.56
C LYS A 104 4.30 -23.94 13.89
N ASN A 105 3.08 -23.42 13.81
CA ASN A 105 2.81 -22.12 13.16
C ASN A 105 3.43 -20.96 13.94
N PHE A 106 3.31 -20.95 15.28
CA PHE A 106 3.91 -19.92 16.12
C PHE A 106 5.44 -19.85 15.91
N ASN A 107 6.12 -21.00 16.00
CA ASN A 107 7.56 -21.07 15.82
C ASN A 107 7.99 -20.64 14.41
N ALA A 108 7.24 -21.05 13.37
CA ALA A 108 7.51 -20.65 11.99
C ALA A 108 7.35 -19.15 11.78
N TYR A 109 6.29 -18.52 12.31
CA TYR A 109 6.09 -17.08 12.19
C TYR A 109 7.10 -16.28 13.01
N LYS A 110 7.45 -16.74 14.21
CA LYS A 110 8.48 -16.11 15.04
C LYS A 110 9.84 -16.11 14.35
N LEU A 111 10.22 -17.23 13.73
CA LEU A 111 11.46 -17.34 12.96
C LEU A 111 11.48 -16.41 11.74
N ASN A 112 10.36 -16.32 11.03
CA ASN A 112 10.25 -15.53 9.80
C ASN A 112 9.91 -14.03 10.03
N LYS A 113 9.73 -13.62 11.29
CA LYS A 113 9.46 -12.21 11.64
C LYS A 113 8.33 -11.61 10.79
N CYS A 114 7.11 -12.01 11.06
CA CYS A 114 5.94 -11.58 10.31
C CYS A 114 5.15 -10.50 11.05
N ILE A 115 4.56 -9.57 10.32
CA ILE A 115 3.40 -8.80 10.79
C ILE A 115 2.16 -9.65 10.52
N ILE A 116 1.31 -9.78 11.52
CA ILE A 116 0.01 -10.46 11.44
C ILE A 116 -1.05 -9.41 11.76
N GLU A 117 -1.97 -9.19 10.83
CA GLU A 117 -2.95 -8.10 10.90
C GLU A 117 -4.36 -8.63 10.72
N GLU A 118 -5.34 -7.95 11.30
CA GLU A 118 -6.73 -8.16 10.93
C GLU A 118 -6.97 -7.91 9.45
N VAL A 119 -8.01 -8.52 8.90
CA VAL A 119 -8.40 -8.31 7.50
C VAL A 119 -9.17 -7.02 7.36
N ALA A 120 -8.52 -5.98 6.85
CA ALA A 120 -9.19 -4.72 6.55
C ALA A 120 -10.25 -4.90 5.45
N GLN A 121 -11.35 -4.17 5.57
CA GLN A 121 -12.45 -4.18 4.62
C GLN A 121 -12.38 -2.96 3.68
N ASN A 122 -12.77 -3.16 2.43
CA ASN A 122 -12.97 -2.03 1.53
C ASN A 122 -14.16 -1.17 2.00
N HIS A 123 -14.06 0.13 1.85
CA HIS A 123 -15.23 0.98 1.92
C HIS A 123 -16.27 0.52 0.87
N SER A 124 -17.57 0.59 1.18
CA SER A 124 -18.65 0.11 0.29
C SER A 124 -18.51 0.65 -1.14
N ASP A 125 -18.24 1.93 -1.29
CA ASP A 125 -18.13 2.61 -2.59
C ASP A 125 -16.86 2.24 -3.37
N LEU A 126 -15.86 1.70 -2.68
CA LEU A 126 -14.61 1.21 -3.26
C LEU A 126 -14.52 -0.33 -3.28
N SER A 127 -15.57 -1.02 -2.84
CA SER A 127 -15.67 -2.48 -2.91
C SER A 127 -16.18 -2.90 -4.28
N PHE A 128 -15.28 -3.11 -5.21
CA PHE A 128 -15.65 -3.48 -6.59
C PHE A 128 -15.87 -5.00 -6.76
N GLY A 129 -16.15 -5.72 -5.68
CA GLY A 129 -16.44 -7.17 -5.70
C GLY A 129 -15.21 -8.07 -5.88
N GLY A 130 -14.01 -7.51 -5.77
CA GLY A 130 -12.75 -8.26 -5.74
C GLY A 130 -12.39 -8.73 -4.33
N LYS A 131 -11.41 -9.66 -4.25
CA LYS A 131 -10.85 -10.14 -2.97
C LYS A 131 -9.79 -9.22 -2.39
N ALA A 132 -9.20 -8.34 -3.21
CA ALA A 132 -8.16 -7.43 -2.78
C ALA A 132 -8.73 -6.26 -1.99
N LEU A 133 -7.95 -5.81 -1.02
CA LEU A 133 -8.13 -4.48 -0.46
C LEU A 133 -7.68 -3.46 -1.50
N ASN A 134 -8.58 -2.59 -1.96
CA ASN A 134 -8.25 -1.47 -2.83
C ASN A 134 -7.61 -0.37 -1.98
N THR A 135 -6.53 0.22 -2.46
CA THR A 135 -5.76 1.20 -1.70
C THR A 135 -5.56 2.49 -2.46
N ILE A 136 -5.38 3.59 -1.73
CA ILE A 136 -4.99 4.87 -2.30
C ILE A 136 -3.50 5.06 -2.02
N ARG A 137 -2.71 5.21 -3.08
CA ARG A 137 -1.31 5.59 -2.96
C ARG A 137 -1.17 7.08 -3.17
N ILE A 138 -0.70 7.77 -2.15
CA ILE A 138 -0.41 9.20 -2.20
C ILE A 138 1.10 9.41 -2.22
N TYR A 139 1.55 10.27 -3.11
CA TYR A 139 2.91 10.77 -3.16
C TYR A 139 2.92 12.16 -2.54
N SER A 140 3.69 12.35 -1.50
CA SER A 140 3.85 13.61 -0.80
C SER A 140 5.31 14.07 -0.82
N PHE A 141 5.52 15.35 -0.58
CA PHE A 141 6.86 15.89 -0.34
C PHE A 141 6.80 16.98 0.74
N MET A 142 7.92 17.18 1.42
CA MET A 142 8.11 18.25 2.39
C MET A 142 8.90 19.39 1.73
N ASP A 143 8.37 20.60 1.72
CA ASP A 143 9.09 21.76 1.16
C ASP A 143 10.24 22.24 2.07
N SER A 144 10.94 23.29 1.65
CA SER A 144 12.08 23.83 2.43
C SER A 144 11.66 24.50 3.74
N LYS A 145 10.38 24.82 3.89
CA LYS A 145 9.81 25.42 5.11
C LYS A 145 9.25 24.40 6.08
N GLY A 146 9.30 23.09 5.71
CA GLY A 146 8.75 22.00 6.52
C GLY A 146 7.24 21.81 6.33
N SER A 147 6.66 22.33 5.25
CA SER A 147 5.25 22.11 4.94
C SER A 147 5.08 20.91 4.02
N PRO A 148 4.22 19.94 4.36
CA PRO A 148 3.95 18.80 3.50
C PRO A 148 2.95 19.16 2.39
N HIS A 149 3.17 18.59 1.22
CA HIS A 149 2.34 18.76 0.03
C HIS A 149 2.06 17.41 -0.63
N ILE A 150 0.87 17.26 -1.23
CA ILE A 150 0.54 16.09 -2.05
C ILE A 150 0.87 16.38 -3.50
N LEU A 151 1.64 15.50 -4.13
CA LEU A 151 2.00 15.58 -5.55
C LEU A 151 1.03 14.84 -6.45
N LYS A 152 0.58 13.66 -5.99
CA LYS A 152 -0.22 12.75 -6.79
C LYS A 152 -0.93 11.74 -5.90
N ALA A 153 -2.12 11.33 -6.33
CA ALA A 153 -2.86 10.23 -5.72
C ALA A 153 -3.30 9.22 -6.78
N ILE A 154 -3.22 7.94 -6.44
CA ILE A 154 -3.56 6.82 -7.33
C ILE A 154 -4.45 5.85 -6.57
N LEU A 155 -5.66 5.61 -7.05
CA LEU A 155 -6.49 4.49 -6.62
C LEU A 155 -5.92 3.21 -7.24
N ARG A 156 -5.61 2.22 -6.40
CA ARG A 156 -5.11 0.91 -6.81
C ARG A 156 -6.20 -0.12 -6.56
N CYS A 157 -6.62 -0.79 -7.61
CA CYS A 157 -7.67 -1.80 -7.58
C CYS A 157 -7.08 -3.16 -7.91
N GLY A 158 -7.32 -4.14 -7.05
CA GLY A 158 -6.93 -5.51 -7.32
C GLY A 158 -7.86 -6.16 -8.35
N THR A 159 -7.35 -7.09 -9.13
CA THR A 159 -8.16 -7.93 -10.01
C THR A 159 -8.86 -9.02 -9.19
N ARG A 160 -9.96 -9.58 -9.76
CA ARG A 160 -10.95 -10.39 -9.07
C ARG A 160 -10.39 -11.53 -8.19
N ASP A 161 -9.31 -12.16 -8.63
CA ASP A 161 -8.78 -13.39 -7.99
C ASP A 161 -7.55 -13.13 -7.11
N ASN A 162 -6.98 -11.93 -7.14
CA ASN A 162 -5.81 -11.57 -6.34
C ASN A 162 -6.21 -10.98 -4.99
N ILE A 163 -5.42 -11.27 -3.96
CA ILE A 163 -5.56 -10.67 -2.63
C ILE A 163 -4.79 -9.35 -2.50
N VAL A 164 -4.00 -8.99 -3.52
CA VAL A 164 -3.17 -7.77 -3.56
C VAL A 164 -3.56 -6.88 -4.73
N ASP A 165 -3.42 -5.58 -4.56
CA ASP A 165 -3.77 -4.53 -5.53
C ASP A 165 -2.58 -3.99 -6.32
N ASN A 166 -1.38 -4.54 -6.13
CA ASN A 166 -0.18 -4.03 -6.75
C ASN A 166 -0.09 -4.37 -8.25
N PHE A 167 0.66 -3.56 -9.02
CA PHE A 167 0.83 -3.73 -10.46
C PHE A 167 1.41 -5.10 -10.86
N HIS A 168 2.37 -5.62 -10.09
CA HIS A 168 3.00 -6.92 -10.36
C HIS A 168 2.04 -8.09 -10.08
N GLY A 169 1.09 -7.88 -9.17
CA GLY A 169 -0.01 -8.83 -8.90
C GLY A 169 -1.19 -8.68 -9.86
N GLY A 170 -1.07 -7.88 -10.92
CA GLY A 170 -2.13 -7.66 -11.89
C GLY A 170 -3.12 -6.56 -11.51
N GLY A 171 -2.83 -5.77 -10.48
CA GLY A 171 -3.65 -4.62 -10.08
C GLY A 171 -3.64 -3.50 -11.13
N VAL A 172 -4.69 -2.69 -11.11
CA VAL A 172 -4.90 -1.55 -12.00
C VAL A 172 -4.87 -0.26 -11.19
N GLY A 173 -4.09 0.71 -11.63
CA GLY A 173 -4.02 2.04 -11.00
C GLY A 173 -4.75 3.10 -11.82
N TYR A 174 -5.47 3.98 -11.14
CA TYR A 174 -6.22 5.10 -11.69
C TYR A 174 -5.80 6.39 -11.00
N GLU A 175 -5.62 7.46 -11.75
CA GLU A 175 -5.27 8.77 -11.19
C GLU A 175 -6.49 9.43 -10.55
N ILE A 176 -6.27 10.04 -9.40
CA ILE A 176 -7.28 10.79 -8.64
C ILE A 176 -6.96 12.28 -8.78
N ASP A 177 -7.96 13.09 -9.08
CA ASP A 177 -7.87 14.53 -9.01
C ASP A 177 -7.71 14.98 -7.54
N LEU A 178 -6.70 15.79 -7.28
CA LEU A 178 -6.32 16.17 -5.91
C LEU A 178 -7.29 17.15 -5.25
N GLU A 179 -8.04 17.91 -6.03
CA GLU A 179 -9.01 18.88 -5.52
C GLU A 179 -10.34 18.20 -5.18
N THR A 180 -10.84 17.38 -6.10
CA THR A 180 -12.19 16.82 -6.03
C THR A 180 -12.25 15.39 -5.48
N GLY A 181 -11.14 14.65 -5.45
CA GLY A 181 -11.12 13.23 -5.11
C GLY A 181 -11.74 12.32 -6.18
N ILE A 182 -12.02 12.85 -7.38
CA ILE A 182 -12.62 12.07 -8.47
C ILE A 182 -11.53 11.33 -9.24
N VAL A 183 -11.81 10.10 -9.64
CA VAL A 183 -10.97 9.32 -10.54
C VAL A 183 -11.08 9.89 -11.95
N ILE A 184 -9.98 10.42 -12.50
CA ILE A 184 -9.97 11.17 -13.76
C ILE A 184 -9.27 10.47 -14.93
N SER A 185 -8.52 9.39 -14.68
CA SER A 185 -7.77 8.72 -15.76
C SER A 185 -8.34 7.35 -16.12
N THR A 186 -8.01 6.88 -17.33
CA THR A 186 -8.08 5.45 -17.66
C THR A 186 -7.12 4.65 -16.78
N GLY A 187 -7.42 3.39 -16.53
CA GLY A 187 -6.61 2.50 -15.74
C GLY A 187 -5.32 2.10 -16.46
N ARG A 188 -4.27 1.84 -15.66
CA ARG A 188 -3.00 1.28 -16.11
C ARG A 188 -2.65 0.05 -15.29
N ALA A 189 -2.24 -1.02 -15.96
CA ALA A 189 -1.69 -2.23 -15.37
C ALA A 189 -0.28 -2.49 -15.92
N TRP A 190 0.38 -3.53 -15.43
CA TRP A 190 1.80 -3.82 -15.75
C TRP A 190 2.15 -3.80 -17.24
N LYS A 191 1.26 -4.32 -18.11
CA LYS A 191 1.49 -4.38 -19.57
C LYS A 191 0.34 -3.81 -20.38
N GLN A 192 -0.59 -3.13 -19.75
CA GLN A 192 -1.81 -2.64 -20.37
C GLN A 192 -2.08 -1.22 -19.94
N GLU A 193 -2.40 -0.37 -20.89
CA GLU A 193 -2.79 1.03 -20.71
C GLU A 193 -4.21 1.25 -21.23
N ASN A 194 -4.79 2.41 -20.90
CA ASN A 194 -6.11 2.84 -21.36
C ASN A 194 -7.25 1.86 -21.01
N ILE A 195 -7.21 1.32 -19.79
CA ILE A 195 -8.24 0.42 -19.27
C ILE A 195 -9.45 1.27 -18.84
N ILE A 196 -10.52 1.28 -19.63
CA ILE A 196 -11.77 1.97 -19.32
C ILE A 196 -12.61 1.12 -18.37
N ILE A 197 -12.75 -0.15 -18.71
CA ILE A 197 -13.51 -1.13 -17.92
C ILE A 197 -12.52 -1.98 -17.12
N HIS A 198 -12.66 -1.97 -15.80
CA HIS A 198 -11.79 -2.75 -14.93
C HIS A 198 -11.93 -4.26 -15.22
N PRO A 199 -10.83 -4.97 -15.53
CA PRO A 199 -10.90 -6.33 -16.05
C PRO A 199 -11.53 -7.34 -15.07
N GLY A 200 -11.31 -7.15 -13.77
CA GLY A 200 -11.82 -8.04 -12.73
C GLY A 200 -13.30 -7.82 -12.39
N THR A 201 -13.75 -6.57 -12.36
CA THR A 201 -15.08 -6.19 -11.86
C THR A 201 -16.07 -5.82 -12.94
N LYS A 202 -15.61 -5.61 -14.18
CA LYS A 202 -16.40 -5.14 -15.32
C LYS A 202 -17.06 -3.76 -15.10
N LEU A 203 -16.55 -2.97 -14.17
CA LEU A 203 -17.05 -1.63 -13.87
C LEU A 203 -16.17 -0.56 -14.51
N CYS A 204 -16.78 0.57 -14.86
CA CYS A 204 -16.05 1.81 -15.11
C CYS A 204 -15.68 2.45 -13.77
N ILE A 205 -14.40 2.72 -13.58
CA ILE A 205 -13.88 3.34 -12.34
C ILE A 205 -13.75 4.86 -12.52
N ILE A 206 -13.64 5.33 -13.75
CA ILE A 206 -13.55 6.78 -14.07
C ILE A 206 -14.81 7.48 -13.59
N GLY A 207 -14.67 8.66 -12.99
CA GLY A 207 -15.75 9.46 -12.45
C GLY A 207 -16.21 9.08 -11.05
N ARG A 208 -15.67 8.01 -10.45
CA ARG A 208 -15.98 7.65 -9.06
C ARG A 208 -15.26 8.59 -8.10
N CYS A 209 -15.96 8.97 -7.04
CA CYS A 209 -15.40 9.77 -5.96
C CYS A 209 -14.74 8.88 -4.92
N ILE A 210 -13.63 9.32 -4.38
CA ILE A 210 -13.01 8.71 -3.20
C ILE A 210 -13.78 9.19 -1.97
N PRO A 211 -14.35 8.29 -1.15
CA PRO A 211 -15.01 8.66 0.09
C PRO A 211 -14.06 9.42 1.03
N GLU A 212 -14.59 10.38 1.75
CA GLU A 212 -13.86 11.16 2.76
C GLU A 212 -12.52 11.76 2.24
N TRP A 213 -12.49 12.20 1.00
CA TRP A 213 -11.25 12.63 0.34
C TRP A 213 -10.46 13.68 1.13
N GLU A 214 -11.12 14.66 1.74
CA GLU A 214 -10.44 15.67 2.56
C GLU A 214 -9.78 15.05 3.79
N ASN A 215 -10.43 14.08 4.44
CA ASN A 215 -9.86 13.34 5.56
C ASN A 215 -8.66 12.50 5.12
N VAL A 216 -8.74 11.84 3.95
CA VAL A 216 -7.62 11.10 3.36
C VAL A 216 -6.41 12.00 3.15
N LYS A 217 -6.59 13.19 2.58
CA LYS A 217 -5.51 14.17 2.41
C LYS A 217 -4.93 14.63 3.75
N TYR A 218 -5.80 14.96 4.69
CA TYR A 218 -5.40 15.40 6.02
C TYR A 218 -4.54 14.35 6.72
N GLN A 219 -4.97 13.10 6.78
CA GLN A 219 -4.23 12.00 7.40
C GLN A 219 -2.84 11.80 6.76
N CYS A 220 -2.75 11.87 5.42
CA CYS A 220 -1.48 11.75 4.72
C CYS A 220 -0.52 12.91 5.04
N LEU A 221 -1.02 14.14 5.10
CA LEU A 221 -0.20 15.30 5.41
C LEU A 221 0.27 15.28 6.87
N GLU A 222 -0.59 14.89 7.82
CA GLU A 222 -0.19 14.74 9.22
C GLU A 222 0.84 13.62 9.41
N ALA A 223 0.66 12.47 8.73
CA ALA A 223 1.66 11.40 8.76
C ALA A 223 3.01 11.86 8.20
N ALA A 224 3.02 12.66 7.12
CA ALA A 224 4.25 13.18 6.55
C ALA A 224 5.02 14.10 7.52
N LYS A 225 4.33 14.84 8.39
CA LYS A 225 4.96 15.71 9.42
C LYS A 225 5.72 14.93 10.49
N LEU A 226 5.37 13.67 10.73
CA LEU A 226 6.05 12.85 11.73
C LEU A 226 7.47 12.50 11.33
N ILE A 227 7.78 12.45 10.03
CA ILE A 227 9.09 12.05 9.51
C ILE A 227 9.66 13.11 8.55
N PRO A 228 9.97 14.33 9.05
CA PRO A 228 10.47 15.42 8.22
C PRO A 228 11.84 15.14 7.59
N GLN A 229 12.55 14.13 8.07
CA GLN A 229 13.82 13.65 7.53
C GLN A 229 13.65 12.86 6.21
N CYS A 230 12.46 12.31 5.95
CA CYS A 230 12.12 11.65 4.70
C CYS A 230 11.16 12.55 3.90
N ARG A 231 11.76 13.50 3.16
CA ARG A 231 11.01 14.58 2.51
C ARG A 231 10.31 14.18 1.21
N TYR A 232 10.56 12.97 0.72
CA TYR A 232 9.98 12.47 -0.53
C TYR A 232 9.72 10.96 -0.45
#